data_b89789aac4213ba28c9d54ffca12e00c
#
_entry.id   b89789aac4213ba28c9d54ffca12e00c
#
_cell.length_a   1.000
_cell.length_b   1.000
_cell.length_c   1.000
_cell.angle_alpha   90.00
_cell.angle_beta   90.00
_cell.angle_gamma   90.00
#
_symmetry.space_group_name_H-M   'P 1'
#
loop_
_entity.id
_entity.type
_entity.pdbx_description
1 polymer ?
#
loop_
_entity_poly.entity_id
_entity_poly.type
_entity_poly.pdbx_seq_one_letter_code
_entity_poly.pdbx_strand_id
1 'polypeptide(L)'
;MEACFWQPGPLLAVPPAPPAATTPSPAGLQGGGPLSVQPLKAWQLPLLQDAAYDDLIPLLQRALLLQGPERLLHSLAPRPSLAPEVLVAHRDPQQPLGVVVSERCNRSGSCWQLQHLRSGDACLQAGEAGRMAIEAALVRAAIQRSRGAASWIASSANTDNVRLAALRQLGFQPLRRETLWRWEPPAEAAQLNPASLPSELQLTRLNRRSAATLWQLEQAVLPAQLRQLLDRSVDDLLDQSEQPSLMLVDANRRQAVAGARRLRLGQRPVV
;
A
#
# COMPACT_ATOMS: atom_id res chain seq x y z
N MET A 1 -13.31 2.58 5.26
CA MET A 1 -11.85 2.43 5.43
C MET A 1 -11.28 3.79 5.84
N GLU A 2 -10.32 3.81 6.74
CA GLU A 2 -9.62 5.04 7.12
C GLU A 2 -8.24 5.04 6.48
N ALA A 3 -7.93 6.07 5.70
CA ALA A 3 -6.60 6.26 5.13
C ALA A 3 -5.76 7.08 6.12
N CYS A 4 -4.61 6.58 6.47
CA CYS A 4 -3.65 7.23 7.34
C CYS A 4 -2.37 7.54 6.57
N PHE A 5 -1.71 8.63 6.90
CA PHE A 5 -0.42 8.97 6.32
C PHE A 5 0.61 9.29 7.38
N TRP A 6 1.88 9.19 6.99
CA TRP A 6 3.03 9.54 7.81
C TRP A 6 4.00 10.41 7.00
N GLN A 7 4.50 11.48 7.63
CA GLN A 7 5.63 12.26 7.15
C GLN A 7 6.69 12.29 8.24
N PRO A 8 7.99 12.20 7.91
CA PRO A 8 9.03 12.48 8.88
C PRO A 8 8.85 13.94 9.34
N GLY A 9 8.70 14.14 10.63
CA GLY A 9 8.75 15.46 11.22
C GLY A 9 10.07 16.15 10.87
N PRO A 10 10.17 17.50 10.96
CA PRO A 10 11.43 18.19 10.83
C PRO A 10 12.43 17.53 11.80
N LEU A 11 13.65 17.29 11.31
CA LEU A 11 14.76 16.70 12.09
C LEU A 11 15.08 17.63 13.31
N LEU A 12 14.20 17.63 14.27
CA LEU A 12 14.58 18.02 15.63
C LEU A 12 15.53 16.93 16.10
N ALA A 13 16.75 17.33 16.44
CA ALA A 13 17.78 16.46 16.97
C ALA A 13 17.15 15.46 17.93
N VAL A 14 17.21 14.18 17.58
CA VAL A 14 16.70 13.10 18.42
C VAL A 14 17.44 13.22 19.74
N PRO A 15 16.79 13.54 20.87
CA PRO A 15 17.46 13.46 22.15
C PRO A 15 17.96 12.03 22.32
N PRO A 16 19.12 11.82 22.96
CA PRO A 16 19.65 10.48 23.19
C PRO A 16 18.56 9.66 23.85
N ALA A 17 18.30 8.47 23.30
CA ALA A 17 17.27 7.57 23.79
C ALA A 17 17.44 7.40 25.30
N PRO A 18 16.38 7.61 26.10
CA PRO A 18 16.44 7.28 27.51
C PRO A 18 16.83 5.79 27.64
N PRO A 19 17.61 5.42 28.66
CA PRO A 19 17.99 4.03 28.87
C PRO A 19 16.72 3.19 28.84
N ALA A 20 16.76 2.08 28.10
CA ALA A 20 15.64 1.21 27.82
C ALA A 20 14.91 0.91 29.15
N ALA A 21 13.80 1.60 29.37
CA ALA A 21 12.85 1.21 30.40
C ALA A 21 12.40 -0.20 30.01
N THR A 22 12.69 -1.16 30.87
CA THR A 22 12.26 -2.55 30.77
C THR A 22 10.74 -2.54 30.74
N THR A 23 10.19 -2.50 29.52
CA THR A 23 8.75 -2.61 29.31
C THR A 23 8.35 -3.98 29.86
N PRO A 24 7.40 -4.09 30.80
CA PRO A 24 6.96 -5.38 31.28
C PRO A 24 6.50 -6.21 30.08
N SER A 25 7.11 -7.38 29.92
CA SER A 25 6.74 -8.35 28.89
C SER A 25 5.26 -8.67 29.07
N PRO A 26 4.39 -8.48 28.09
CA PRO A 26 2.99 -8.84 28.22
C PRO A 26 2.90 -10.34 28.53
N ALA A 27 2.27 -10.68 29.63
CA ALA A 27 2.23 -12.02 30.23
C ALA A 27 1.50 -13.10 29.41
N GLY A 28 1.33 -12.91 28.11
CA GLY A 28 0.61 -13.84 27.22
C GLY A 28 1.47 -14.58 26.19
N LEU A 29 2.76 -14.22 26.02
CA LEU A 29 3.65 -14.83 25.02
C LEU A 29 4.80 -15.59 25.69
N GLN A 30 4.46 -16.61 26.48
CA GLN A 30 5.43 -17.53 27.04
C GLN A 30 5.87 -18.52 25.95
N GLY A 31 7.10 -18.41 25.48
CA GLY A 31 7.78 -19.34 24.60
C GLY A 31 8.13 -18.75 23.23
N GLY A 32 9.27 -18.10 23.14
CA GLY A 32 9.81 -17.65 21.86
C GLY A 32 10.87 -16.56 22.06
N GLY A 33 11.89 -16.55 21.23
CA GLY A 33 12.94 -15.55 21.18
C GLY A 33 12.41 -14.12 20.99
N PRO A 34 13.29 -13.13 20.88
CA PRO A 34 12.91 -11.75 20.60
C PRO A 34 12.18 -11.64 19.25
N LEU A 35 11.21 -10.73 19.17
CA LEU A 35 10.50 -10.44 17.92
C LEU A 35 11.51 -9.97 16.86
N SER A 36 11.57 -10.67 15.73
CA SER A 36 12.42 -10.35 14.60
C SER A 36 11.57 -10.06 13.37
N VAL A 37 11.95 -9.05 12.59
CA VAL A 37 11.33 -8.71 11.32
C VAL A 37 12.37 -8.76 10.22
N GLN A 38 12.14 -9.59 9.21
CA GLN A 38 13.10 -9.85 8.14
C GLN A 38 12.40 -9.84 6.77
N PRO A 39 13.17 -9.58 5.68
CA PRO A 39 12.66 -9.79 4.33
C PRO A 39 12.19 -11.23 4.13
N LEU A 40 11.08 -11.39 3.41
CA LEU A 40 10.57 -12.71 3.03
C LEU A 40 11.64 -13.50 2.27
N LYS A 41 11.84 -14.74 2.68
CA LYS A 41 12.72 -15.71 2.02
C LYS A 41 11.87 -16.83 1.39
N ALA A 42 12.36 -17.41 0.30
CA ALA A 42 11.63 -18.44 -0.43
C ALA A 42 11.21 -19.64 0.45
N TRP A 43 12.05 -20.06 1.39
CA TRP A 43 11.75 -21.17 2.29
C TRP A 43 10.65 -20.86 3.32
N GLN A 44 10.31 -19.59 3.53
CA GLN A 44 9.23 -19.17 4.44
C GLN A 44 7.85 -19.25 3.78
N LEU A 45 7.79 -19.28 2.45
CA LEU A 45 6.51 -19.28 1.73
C LEU A 45 5.61 -20.47 2.11
N PRO A 46 6.11 -21.71 2.25
CA PRO A 46 5.28 -22.82 2.72
C PRO A 46 4.75 -22.68 4.15
N LEU A 47 5.39 -21.83 4.97
CA LEU A 47 4.95 -21.57 6.34
C LEU A 47 3.81 -20.56 6.41
N LEU A 48 3.55 -19.81 5.33
CA LEU A 48 2.46 -18.86 5.18
C LEU A 48 1.22 -19.54 4.58
N GLN A 49 0.83 -20.69 5.13
CA GLN A 49 -0.35 -21.47 4.68
C GLN A 49 -1.60 -21.19 5.52
N ASP A 50 -1.54 -20.21 6.41
CA ASP A 50 -2.69 -19.76 7.17
C ASP A 50 -3.69 -19.04 6.24
N ALA A 51 -4.98 -19.26 6.44
CA ALA A 51 -6.06 -18.61 5.69
C ALA A 51 -5.94 -17.07 5.65
N ALA A 52 -5.25 -16.49 6.64
CA ALA A 52 -4.94 -15.06 6.67
C ALA A 52 -4.05 -14.59 5.50
N TYR A 53 -3.34 -15.48 4.82
CA TYR A 53 -2.37 -15.18 3.78
C TYR A 53 -2.75 -15.71 2.39
N ASP A 54 -3.83 -16.52 2.26
CA ASP A 54 -4.18 -17.20 1.02
C ASP A 54 -4.31 -16.25 -0.18
N ASP A 55 -4.92 -15.10 0.03
CA ASP A 55 -5.09 -14.05 -0.98
C ASP A 55 -3.77 -13.36 -1.36
N LEU A 56 -2.74 -13.49 -0.53
CA LEU A 56 -1.43 -12.88 -0.74
C LEU A 56 -0.42 -13.79 -1.42
N ILE A 57 -0.61 -15.11 -1.38
CA ILE A 57 0.37 -16.07 -1.91
C ILE A 57 0.85 -15.74 -3.33
N PRO A 58 -0.03 -15.42 -4.31
CA PRO A 58 0.43 -15.05 -5.65
C PRO A 58 1.31 -13.80 -5.67
N LEU A 59 1.01 -12.82 -4.83
CA LEU A 59 1.78 -11.58 -4.71
C LEU A 59 3.15 -11.85 -4.06
N LEU A 60 3.18 -12.68 -3.01
CA LEU A 60 4.41 -13.07 -2.32
C LEU A 60 5.35 -13.85 -3.24
N GLN A 61 4.80 -14.80 -4.03
CA GLN A 61 5.56 -15.52 -5.04
C GLN A 61 6.15 -14.57 -6.09
N ARG A 62 5.35 -13.64 -6.60
CA ARG A 62 5.81 -12.62 -7.55
C ARG A 62 6.91 -11.75 -6.96
N ALA A 63 6.77 -11.30 -5.71
CA ALA A 63 7.78 -10.50 -5.03
C ALA A 63 9.12 -11.26 -4.94
N LEU A 64 9.09 -12.54 -4.57
CA LEU A 64 10.29 -13.38 -4.50
C LEU A 64 10.95 -13.57 -5.87
N LEU A 65 10.17 -13.81 -6.93
CA LEU A 65 10.68 -13.96 -8.29
C LEU A 65 11.36 -12.68 -8.80
N LEU A 66 10.83 -11.51 -8.47
CA LEU A 66 11.39 -10.24 -8.88
C LEU A 66 12.64 -9.84 -8.10
N GLN A 67 12.78 -10.26 -6.83
CA GLN A 67 13.94 -9.92 -6.00
C GLN A 67 15.27 -10.42 -6.56
N GLY A 68 15.30 -11.56 -7.23
CA GLY A 68 16.53 -12.14 -7.81
C GLY A 68 17.11 -11.26 -8.93
N PRO A 69 16.37 -11.03 -10.03
CA PRO A 69 16.79 -10.16 -11.12
C PRO A 69 17.06 -8.72 -10.67
N GLU A 70 16.27 -8.19 -9.75
CA GLU A 70 16.47 -6.82 -9.26
C GLU A 70 17.79 -6.64 -8.50
N ARG A 71 18.17 -7.61 -7.68
CA ARG A 71 19.47 -7.57 -6.99
C ARG A 71 20.65 -7.54 -7.98
N LEU A 72 20.55 -8.30 -9.07
CA LEU A 72 21.55 -8.30 -10.13
C LEU A 72 21.56 -6.97 -10.89
N LEU A 73 20.40 -6.44 -11.26
CA LEU A 73 20.30 -5.16 -11.94
C LEU A 73 20.76 -4.00 -11.06
N HIS A 74 20.46 -4.06 -9.77
CA HIS A 74 20.87 -3.02 -8.83
C HIS A 74 22.38 -2.98 -8.61
N SER A 75 23.08 -4.12 -8.75
CA SER A 75 24.54 -4.17 -8.72
C SER A 75 25.18 -3.53 -9.96
N LEU A 76 24.48 -3.50 -11.10
CA LEU A 76 24.95 -2.93 -12.36
C LEU A 76 24.59 -1.46 -12.51
N ALA A 77 23.41 -1.06 -12.04
CA ALA A 77 22.96 0.32 -12.03
C ALA A 77 21.95 0.52 -10.88
N PRO A 78 22.17 1.48 -9.99
CA PRO A 78 21.24 1.76 -8.89
C PRO A 78 19.93 2.32 -9.48
N ARG A 79 18.98 1.42 -9.76
CA ARG A 79 17.64 1.77 -10.19
C ARG A 79 16.66 1.55 -9.02
N PRO A 80 15.62 2.39 -8.92
CA PRO A 80 14.59 2.14 -7.93
C PRO A 80 13.93 0.78 -8.19
N SER A 81 13.86 -0.08 -7.16
CA SER A 81 13.15 -1.35 -7.22
C SER A 81 11.68 -1.11 -7.54
N LEU A 82 11.15 -1.88 -8.49
CA LEU A 82 9.72 -1.89 -8.85
C LEU A 82 8.98 -3.03 -8.14
N ALA A 83 9.70 -3.93 -7.46
CA ALA A 83 9.10 -5.02 -6.71
C ALA A 83 8.55 -4.51 -5.38
N PRO A 84 7.40 -5.04 -4.94
CA PRO A 84 6.93 -4.80 -3.59
C PRO A 84 7.94 -5.35 -2.56
N GLU A 85 8.18 -4.60 -1.50
CA GLU A 85 8.95 -5.09 -0.37
C GLU A 85 8.07 -5.89 0.56
N VAL A 86 8.49 -7.09 0.90
CA VAL A 86 7.76 -7.99 1.79
C VAL A 86 8.60 -8.30 3.01
N LEU A 87 8.05 -8.03 4.20
CA LEU A 87 8.69 -8.36 5.47
C LEU A 87 7.80 -9.32 6.26
N VAL A 88 8.43 -10.23 6.97
CA VAL A 88 7.80 -11.22 7.84
C VAL A 88 8.27 -11.03 9.26
N ALA A 89 7.34 -10.99 10.20
CA ALA A 89 7.58 -10.99 11.63
C ALA A 89 7.55 -12.42 12.17
N HIS A 90 8.50 -12.79 13.01
CA HIS A 90 8.57 -14.08 13.67
C HIS A 90 9.33 -13.98 15.00
N ARG A 91 9.05 -14.89 15.93
CA ARG A 91 9.86 -15.16 17.12
C ARG A 91 10.61 -16.47 16.97
N ASP A 92 9.97 -17.45 16.35
CA ASP A 92 10.51 -18.68 15.87
C ASP A 92 10.52 -18.64 14.33
N PRO A 93 11.64 -18.91 13.65
CA PRO A 93 11.72 -18.95 12.19
C PRO A 93 10.65 -19.83 11.53
N GLN A 94 10.18 -20.86 12.22
CA GLN A 94 9.16 -21.78 11.72
C GLN A 94 7.72 -21.27 11.90
N GLN A 95 7.52 -20.19 12.67
CA GLN A 95 6.19 -19.66 12.97
C GLN A 95 6.09 -18.19 12.61
N PRO A 96 5.62 -17.86 11.39
CA PRO A 96 5.34 -16.48 11.01
C PRO A 96 4.17 -15.91 11.82
N LEU A 97 4.37 -14.73 12.38
CA LEU A 97 3.37 -14.02 13.16
C LEU A 97 2.58 -13.01 12.32
N GLY A 98 3.19 -12.49 11.27
CA GLY A 98 2.55 -11.53 10.39
C GLY A 98 3.43 -11.14 9.21
N VAL A 99 2.79 -10.53 8.22
CA VAL A 99 3.42 -10.10 6.97
C VAL A 99 3.01 -8.66 6.69
N VAL A 100 3.96 -7.85 6.23
CA VAL A 100 3.69 -6.55 5.62
C VAL A 100 4.20 -6.54 4.19
N VAL A 101 3.36 -6.01 3.29
CA VAL A 101 3.70 -5.74 1.91
C VAL A 101 3.64 -4.24 1.69
N SER A 102 4.73 -3.67 1.24
CA SER A 102 4.83 -2.26 0.92
C SER A 102 5.35 -2.04 -0.49
N GLU A 103 4.88 -0.99 -1.12
CA GLU A 103 5.32 -0.60 -2.46
C GLU A 103 5.41 0.91 -2.61
N ARG A 104 6.06 1.33 -3.67
CA ARG A 104 6.17 2.75 -4.03
C ARG A 104 4.89 3.24 -4.69
N CYS A 105 4.44 4.42 -4.30
CA CYS A 105 3.32 5.11 -4.94
C CYS A 105 3.74 5.91 -6.17
N ASN A 106 5.04 6.14 -6.35
CA ASN A 106 5.58 6.94 -7.46
C ASN A 106 6.98 6.46 -7.86
N ARG A 107 7.42 6.85 -9.06
CA ARG A 107 8.74 6.49 -9.61
C ARG A 107 9.90 7.08 -8.81
N SER A 108 9.71 8.26 -8.21
CA SER A 108 10.74 8.91 -7.38
C SER A 108 11.03 8.11 -6.11
N GLY A 109 10.07 7.29 -5.64
CA GLY A 109 10.16 6.58 -4.38
C GLY A 109 10.00 7.49 -3.16
N SER A 110 9.50 8.70 -3.35
CA SER A 110 9.24 9.65 -2.27
C SER A 110 8.00 9.29 -1.47
N CYS A 111 7.02 8.60 -2.09
CA CYS A 111 5.81 8.11 -1.45
C CYS A 111 5.75 6.59 -1.47
N TRP A 112 5.45 5.99 -0.32
CA TRP A 112 5.25 4.55 -0.15
C TRP A 112 3.88 4.24 0.42
N GLN A 113 3.37 3.07 0.12
CA GLN A 113 2.09 2.57 0.60
C GLN A 113 2.24 1.21 1.27
N LEU A 114 1.59 1.07 2.43
CA LEU A 114 1.33 -0.24 3.03
C LEU A 114 0.15 -0.88 2.29
N GLN A 115 0.43 -1.79 1.38
CA GLN A 115 -0.62 -2.49 0.63
C GLN A 115 -1.36 -3.50 1.49
N HIS A 116 -0.59 -4.35 2.17
CA HIS A 116 -1.12 -5.39 3.02
C HIS A 116 -0.37 -5.41 4.34
N LEU A 117 -1.12 -5.51 5.41
CA LEU A 117 -0.65 -5.80 6.74
C LEU A 117 -1.54 -6.94 7.26
N ARG A 118 -0.97 -8.13 7.39
CA ARG A 118 -1.68 -9.34 7.80
C ARG A 118 -1.05 -9.93 9.04
N SER A 119 -1.91 -10.34 9.96
CA SER A 119 -1.54 -11.03 11.18
C SER A 119 -2.03 -12.47 11.08
N GLY A 120 -1.15 -13.44 11.31
CA GLY A 120 -1.51 -14.85 11.33
C GLY A 120 -2.20 -15.27 12.63
N ASP A 121 -2.71 -16.49 12.66
CA ASP A 121 -3.45 -17.04 13.82
C ASP A 121 -2.64 -16.99 15.12
N ALA A 122 -1.35 -17.29 15.05
CA ALA A 122 -0.45 -17.20 16.20
C ALA A 122 -0.34 -15.77 16.77
N CYS A 123 -0.41 -14.75 15.89
CA CYS A 123 -0.47 -13.36 16.31
C CYS A 123 -1.81 -13.01 16.97
N LEU A 124 -2.92 -13.51 16.43
CA LEU A 124 -4.26 -13.29 16.97
C LEU A 124 -4.41 -13.90 18.36
N GLN A 125 -3.82 -15.08 18.60
CA GLN A 125 -3.77 -15.73 19.92
C GLN A 125 -2.97 -14.93 20.97
N ALA A 126 -2.07 -14.05 20.55
CA ALA A 126 -1.33 -13.16 21.44
C ALA A 126 -2.17 -12.02 22.05
N GLY A 127 -3.44 -11.93 21.68
CA GLY A 127 -4.35 -10.88 22.09
C GLY A 127 -4.07 -9.53 21.41
N GLU A 128 -4.89 -8.53 21.71
CA GLU A 128 -4.83 -7.22 21.05
C GLU A 128 -3.49 -6.50 21.25
N ALA A 129 -2.95 -6.53 22.45
CA ALA A 129 -1.66 -5.90 22.76
C ALA A 129 -0.49 -6.58 22.00
N GLY A 130 -0.50 -7.90 21.92
CA GLY A 130 0.48 -8.67 21.16
C GLY A 130 0.37 -8.37 19.66
N ARG A 131 -0.85 -8.37 19.10
CA ARG A 131 -1.11 -8.01 17.72
C ARG A 131 -0.63 -6.59 17.41
N MET A 132 -0.97 -5.61 18.25
CA MET A 132 -0.54 -4.23 18.09
C MET A 132 0.99 -4.11 18.05
N ALA A 133 1.70 -4.79 18.94
CA ALA A 133 3.17 -4.78 18.99
C ALA A 133 3.79 -5.38 17.73
N ILE A 134 3.23 -6.49 17.21
CA ILE A 134 3.71 -7.16 15.99
C ILE A 134 3.44 -6.28 14.76
N GLU A 135 2.23 -5.73 14.59
CA GLU A 135 1.89 -4.84 13.49
C GLU A 135 2.76 -3.58 13.52
N ALA A 136 2.97 -2.97 14.70
CA ALA A 136 3.85 -1.82 14.84
C ALA A 136 5.31 -2.14 14.48
N ALA A 137 5.82 -3.31 14.85
CA ALA A 137 7.18 -3.75 14.50
C ALA A 137 7.33 -3.93 12.98
N LEU A 138 6.36 -4.56 12.31
CA LEU A 138 6.34 -4.73 10.86
C LEU A 138 6.35 -3.39 10.13
N VAL A 139 5.47 -2.47 10.50
CA VAL A 139 5.38 -1.14 9.86
C VAL A 139 6.65 -0.33 10.12
N ARG A 140 7.17 -0.34 11.34
CA ARG A 140 8.44 0.33 11.67
C ARG A 140 9.59 -0.20 10.83
N ALA A 141 9.70 -1.51 10.68
CA ALA A 141 10.74 -2.13 9.86
C ALA A 141 10.60 -1.75 8.37
N ALA A 142 9.37 -1.68 7.85
CA ALA A 142 9.11 -1.23 6.47
C ALA A 142 9.57 0.22 6.27
N ILE A 143 9.20 1.13 7.18
CA ILE A 143 9.63 2.54 7.14
C ILE A 143 11.15 2.67 7.19
N GLN A 144 11.82 1.96 8.10
CA GLN A 144 13.28 2.02 8.26
C GLN A 144 14.04 1.51 7.04
N ARG A 145 13.46 0.58 6.28
CA ARG A 145 14.08 0.02 5.09
C ARG A 145 13.89 0.86 3.84
N SER A 146 12.84 1.67 3.79
CA SER A 146 12.49 2.48 2.62
C SER A 146 13.27 3.76 2.57
N ARG A 147 14.51 3.66 2.09
CA ARG A 147 15.40 4.81 1.94
C ARG A 147 14.84 5.83 0.95
N GLY A 148 14.82 7.09 1.35
CA GLY A 148 14.34 8.21 0.52
C GLY A 148 12.82 8.41 0.54
N ALA A 149 12.06 7.62 1.31
CA ALA A 149 10.64 7.85 1.51
C ALA A 149 10.42 9.17 2.30
N ALA A 150 9.68 10.08 1.71
CA ALA A 150 9.25 11.33 2.35
C ALA A 150 7.85 11.19 2.95
N SER A 151 7.06 10.25 2.47
CA SER A 151 5.69 10.02 2.95
C SER A 151 5.29 8.55 2.87
N TRP A 152 4.36 8.17 3.74
CA TRP A 152 3.78 6.83 3.80
C TRP A 152 2.27 6.91 3.88
N ILE A 153 1.60 6.02 3.18
CA ILE A 153 0.15 5.87 3.19
C ILE A 153 -0.22 4.48 3.65
N ALA A 154 -1.19 4.39 4.53
CA ALA A 154 -1.78 3.14 4.99
C ALA A 154 -3.30 3.24 4.98
N SER A 155 -3.97 2.14 4.70
CA SER A 155 -5.42 2.03 4.79
C SER A 155 -5.81 0.97 5.81
N SER A 156 -6.80 1.26 6.64
CA SER A 156 -7.33 0.33 7.63
C SER A 156 -8.86 0.37 7.65
N ALA A 157 -9.50 -0.73 8.05
CA ALA A 157 -10.90 -0.67 8.40
C ALA A 157 -11.09 0.29 9.58
N ASN A 158 -12.12 1.13 9.52
CA ASN A 158 -12.42 2.07 10.60
C ASN A 158 -12.83 1.39 11.92
N THR A 159 -13.13 0.10 11.86
CA THR A 159 -13.47 -0.76 13.01
C THR A 159 -12.26 -1.51 13.58
N ASP A 160 -11.11 -1.50 12.88
CA ASP A 160 -9.89 -2.17 13.36
C ASP A 160 -9.08 -1.24 14.28
N ASN A 161 -9.57 -1.09 15.51
CA ASN A 161 -8.98 -0.21 16.50
C ASN A 161 -7.54 -0.58 16.86
N VAL A 162 -7.19 -1.87 16.82
CA VAL A 162 -5.83 -2.35 17.12
C VAL A 162 -4.84 -1.84 16.08
N ARG A 163 -5.17 -1.98 14.80
CA ARG A 163 -4.33 -1.48 13.69
C ARG A 163 -4.25 0.04 13.69
N LEU A 164 -5.38 0.72 13.89
CA LEU A 164 -5.39 2.17 13.98
C LEU A 164 -4.52 2.68 15.14
N ALA A 165 -4.54 2.00 16.29
CA ALA A 165 -3.67 2.32 17.44
C ALA A 165 -2.18 2.09 17.08
N ALA A 166 -1.84 0.96 16.44
CA ALA A 166 -0.47 0.67 15.99
C ALA A 166 0.05 1.73 15.02
N LEU A 167 -0.76 2.14 14.03
CA LEU A 167 -0.40 3.19 13.07
C LEU A 167 -0.21 4.55 13.76
N ARG A 168 -1.12 4.94 14.67
CA ARG A 168 -1.00 6.20 15.44
C ARG A 168 0.25 6.22 16.31
N GLN A 169 0.59 5.10 16.95
CA GLN A 169 1.83 4.97 17.75
C GLN A 169 3.09 5.22 16.91
N LEU A 170 3.05 4.96 15.61
CA LEU A 170 4.14 5.20 14.68
C LEU A 170 4.11 6.59 14.02
N GLY A 171 3.17 7.45 14.42
CA GLY A 171 3.05 8.81 13.91
C GLY A 171 2.16 8.97 12.68
N PHE A 172 1.43 7.91 12.28
CA PHE A 172 0.43 8.07 11.23
C PHE A 172 -0.74 8.91 11.73
N GLN A 173 -1.19 9.82 10.88
CA GLN A 173 -2.36 10.64 11.15
C GLN A 173 -3.50 10.27 10.21
N PRO A 174 -4.76 10.28 10.67
CA PRO A 174 -5.90 10.05 9.80
C PRO A 174 -5.97 11.15 8.75
N LEU A 175 -6.07 10.75 7.48
CA LEU A 175 -6.15 11.68 6.36
C LEU A 175 -7.59 11.87 5.91
N ARG A 176 -8.30 10.75 5.67
CA ARG A 176 -9.70 10.75 5.24
C ARG A 176 -10.36 9.40 5.46
N ARG A 177 -11.67 9.38 5.42
CA ARG A 177 -12.47 8.15 5.36
C ARG A 177 -12.92 7.91 3.93
N GLU A 178 -12.86 6.65 3.53
CA GLU A 178 -13.26 6.20 2.21
C GLU A 178 -14.31 5.10 2.33
N THR A 179 -15.28 5.10 1.43
CA THR A 179 -16.23 4.01 1.29
C THR A 179 -15.85 3.20 0.06
N LEU A 180 -15.55 1.92 0.26
CA LEU A 180 -15.33 1.00 -0.85
C LEU A 180 -16.68 0.46 -1.30
N TRP A 181 -17.01 0.67 -2.57
CA TRP A 181 -18.18 0.12 -3.21
C TRP A 181 -17.79 -1.15 -3.97
N ARG A 182 -18.53 -2.22 -3.73
CA ARG A 182 -18.49 -3.40 -4.56
C ARG A 182 -19.67 -3.33 -5.52
N TRP A 183 -19.37 -3.22 -6.81
CA TRP A 183 -20.39 -3.29 -7.84
C TRP A 183 -20.48 -4.74 -8.34
N GLU A 184 -21.68 -5.29 -8.28
CA GLU A 184 -22.00 -6.58 -8.87
C GLU A 184 -22.92 -6.31 -10.07
N PRO A 185 -22.55 -6.74 -11.29
CA PRO A 185 -23.41 -6.54 -12.43
C PRO A 185 -24.74 -7.25 -12.18
N PRO A 186 -25.89 -6.57 -12.38
CA PRO A 186 -27.17 -7.25 -12.31
C PRO A 186 -27.21 -8.38 -13.36
N ALA A 187 -27.96 -9.46 -13.08
CA ALA A 187 -28.08 -10.59 -14.00
C ALA A 187 -28.54 -10.17 -15.42
N GLU A 188 -29.22 -9.03 -15.51
CA GLU A 188 -29.72 -8.44 -16.76
C GLU A 188 -28.74 -7.40 -17.36
N ALA A 189 -27.53 -7.27 -16.83
CA ALA A 189 -26.55 -6.25 -17.29
C ALA A 189 -26.20 -6.35 -18.78
N ALA A 190 -26.38 -7.53 -19.38
CA ALA A 190 -26.24 -7.73 -20.82
C ALA A 190 -27.29 -6.94 -21.66
N GLN A 191 -28.36 -6.44 -21.04
CA GLN A 191 -29.43 -5.67 -21.68
C GLN A 191 -29.31 -4.15 -21.41
N LEU A 192 -28.30 -3.69 -20.66
CA LEU A 192 -28.10 -2.26 -20.46
C LEU A 192 -27.71 -1.63 -21.81
N ASN A 193 -28.68 -0.96 -22.44
CA ASN A 193 -28.39 -0.09 -23.57
C ASN A 193 -27.40 1.00 -23.09
N PRO A 194 -26.25 1.14 -23.74
CA PRO A 194 -25.36 2.24 -23.41
C PRO A 194 -26.11 3.54 -23.62
N ALA A 195 -26.26 4.31 -22.56
CA ALA A 195 -26.82 5.65 -22.67
C ALA A 195 -26.04 6.42 -23.74
N SER A 196 -26.75 7.06 -24.68
CA SER A 196 -26.10 7.89 -25.67
C SER A 196 -25.37 9.04 -24.97
N LEU A 197 -24.09 9.15 -25.19
CA LEU A 197 -23.30 10.27 -24.66
C LEU A 197 -23.77 11.56 -25.34
N PRO A 198 -23.82 12.69 -24.61
CA PRO A 198 -23.99 14.01 -25.22
C PRO A 198 -22.93 14.22 -26.34
N SER A 199 -23.33 14.90 -27.40
CA SER A 199 -22.48 15.11 -28.59
C SER A 199 -21.15 15.79 -28.29
N GLU A 200 -21.11 16.60 -27.22
CA GLU A 200 -19.91 17.31 -26.77
C GLU A 200 -18.92 16.40 -26.03
N LEU A 201 -19.32 15.21 -25.59
CA LEU A 201 -18.49 14.30 -24.81
C LEU A 201 -17.98 13.14 -25.66
N GLN A 202 -16.70 12.92 -25.61
CA GLN A 202 -16.02 11.83 -26.32
C GLN A 202 -15.38 10.87 -25.32
N LEU A 203 -15.67 9.57 -25.51
CA LEU A 203 -15.01 8.52 -24.74
C LEU A 203 -13.63 8.25 -25.34
N THR A 204 -12.58 8.47 -24.57
CA THR A 204 -11.19 8.34 -24.99
C THR A 204 -10.47 7.31 -24.11
N ARG A 205 -9.66 6.45 -24.71
CA ARG A 205 -8.81 5.52 -23.95
C ARG A 205 -7.59 6.25 -23.38
N LEU A 206 -7.21 5.85 -22.18
CA LEU A 206 -5.98 6.32 -21.55
C LEU A 206 -4.78 5.72 -22.27
N ASN A 207 -3.90 6.60 -22.75
CA ASN A 207 -2.62 6.26 -23.36
C ASN A 207 -1.62 7.41 -23.13
N ARG A 208 -0.39 7.28 -23.61
CA ARG A 208 0.66 8.31 -23.41
C ARG A 208 0.26 9.70 -23.91
N ARG A 209 -0.55 9.80 -24.99
CA ARG A 209 -0.96 11.08 -25.56
C ARG A 209 -2.08 11.74 -24.75
N SER A 210 -2.97 10.93 -24.16
CA SER A 210 -4.13 11.40 -23.40
C SER A 210 -3.89 11.47 -21.89
N ALA A 211 -2.78 10.93 -21.39
CA ALA A 211 -2.48 10.85 -19.96
C ALA A 211 -2.39 12.22 -19.29
N ALA A 212 -1.81 13.21 -19.97
CA ALA A 212 -1.72 14.57 -19.43
C ALA A 212 -3.10 15.19 -19.17
N THR A 213 -4.08 14.91 -20.03
CA THR A 213 -5.46 15.41 -19.87
C THR A 213 -6.15 14.81 -18.66
N LEU A 214 -6.00 13.49 -18.43
CA LEU A 214 -6.54 12.83 -17.25
C LEU A 214 -5.80 13.28 -15.98
N TRP A 215 -4.48 13.44 -16.05
CA TRP A 215 -3.66 13.93 -14.94
C TRP A 215 -4.09 15.34 -14.50
N GLN A 216 -4.40 16.25 -15.43
CA GLN A 216 -4.94 17.58 -15.13
C GLN A 216 -6.26 17.50 -14.37
N LEU A 217 -7.17 16.60 -14.77
CA LEU A 217 -8.41 16.36 -14.03
C LEU A 217 -8.11 15.85 -12.62
N GLU A 218 -7.21 14.86 -12.48
CA GLU A 218 -6.81 14.33 -11.17
C GLU A 218 -6.22 15.43 -10.28
N GLN A 219 -5.37 16.31 -10.83
CA GLN A 219 -4.82 17.45 -10.11
C GLN A 219 -5.87 18.48 -9.68
N ALA A 220 -6.94 18.64 -10.43
CA ALA A 220 -8.03 19.55 -10.08
C ALA A 220 -8.94 18.97 -8.98
N VAL A 221 -9.15 17.65 -8.99
CA VAL A 221 -10.09 16.98 -8.08
C VAL A 221 -9.42 16.58 -6.75
N LEU A 222 -8.15 16.19 -6.77
CA LEU A 222 -7.44 15.78 -5.57
C LEU A 222 -7.18 16.98 -4.64
N PRO A 223 -7.44 16.83 -3.32
CA PRO A 223 -7.02 17.83 -2.33
C PRO A 223 -5.52 18.11 -2.38
N ALA A 224 -5.14 19.37 -2.17
CA ALA A 224 -3.73 19.81 -2.25
C ALA A 224 -2.80 18.96 -1.36
N GLN A 225 -3.24 18.60 -0.18
CA GLN A 225 -2.49 17.76 0.75
C GLN A 225 -2.19 16.37 0.16
N LEU A 226 -3.19 15.74 -0.47
CA LEU A 226 -3.00 14.45 -1.14
C LEU A 226 -2.05 14.54 -2.32
N ARG A 227 -2.13 15.60 -3.11
CA ARG A 227 -1.22 15.83 -4.24
C ARG A 227 0.24 15.90 -3.79
N GLN A 228 0.49 16.63 -2.69
CA GLN A 228 1.83 16.74 -2.10
C GLN A 228 2.34 15.41 -1.55
N LEU A 229 1.46 14.65 -0.87
CA LEU A 229 1.84 13.34 -0.31
C LEU A 229 2.14 12.31 -1.38
N LEU A 230 1.31 12.23 -2.42
CA LEU A 230 1.46 11.26 -3.49
C LEU A 230 2.63 11.59 -4.41
N ASP A 231 2.93 12.87 -4.60
CA ASP A 231 4.03 13.36 -5.47
C ASP A 231 4.06 12.61 -6.81
N ARG A 232 2.88 12.45 -7.44
CA ARG A 232 2.71 11.69 -8.67
C ARG A 232 3.02 12.53 -9.90
N SER A 233 3.58 11.89 -10.89
CA SER A 233 3.74 12.39 -12.26
C SER A 233 2.72 11.78 -13.23
N VAL A 234 2.68 12.29 -14.47
CA VAL A 234 1.87 11.71 -15.55
C VAL A 234 2.30 10.26 -15.84
N ASP A 235 3.59 9.98 -15.72
CA ASP A 235 4.14 8.65 -15.94
C ASP A 235 3.70 7.66 -14.85
N ASP A 236 3.61 8.11 -13.59
CA ASP A 236 3.11 7.28 -12.50
C ASP A 236 1.64 6.88 -12.72
N LEU A 237 0.85 7.80 -13.26
CA LEU A 237 -0.54 7.54 -13.62
C LEU A 237 -0.65 6.42 -14.67
N LEU A 238 0.24 6.44 -15.67
CA LEU A 238 0.29 5.41 -16.72
C LEU A 238 0.75 4.06 -16.17
N ASP A 239 1.79 4.05 -15.35
CA ASP A 239 2.35 2.81 -14.78
C ASP A 239 1.37 2.08 -13.87
N GLN A 240 0.55 2.84 -13.14
CA GLN A 240 -0.45 2.29 -12.23
C GLN A 240 -1.73 1.85 -12.92
N SER A 241 -1.92 2.24 -14.19
CA SER A 241 -3.16 1.97 -14.94
C SER A 241 -3.04 0.73 -15.81
N GLU A 242 -4.06 -0.12 -15.75
CA GLU A 242 -4.25 -1.23 -16.69
C GLU A 242 -5.27 -0.88 -17.76
N GLN A 243 -5.19 -1.55 -18.89
CA GLN A 243 -6.18 -1.42 -19.94
C GLN A 243 -7.39 -2.35 -19.70
N PRO A 244 -8.61 -1.93 -20.03
CA PRO A 244 -8.97 -0.59 -20.50
C PRO A 244 -9.10 0.42 -19.34
N SER A 245 -8.44 1.56 -19.49
CA SER A 245 -8.70 2.75 -18.66
C SER A 245 -9.26 3.83 -19.59
N LEU A 246 -10.31 4.52 -19.16
CA LEU A 246 -11.14 5.37 -20.00
C LEU A 246 -11.30 6.75 -19.37
N MET A 247 -11.53 7.75 -20.21
CA MET A 247 -11.94 9.08 -19.78
C MET A 247 -12.98 9.68 -20.72
N LEU A 248 -13.83 10.54 -20.20
CA LEU A 248 -14.70 11.40 -20.96
C LEU A 248 -14.03 12.76 -21.15
N VAL A 249 -13.94 13.20 -22.39
CA VAL A 249 -13.33 14.46 -22.77
C VAL A 249 -14.39 15.36 -23.38
N ASP A 250 -14.50 16.60 -22.89
CA ASP A 250 -15.25 17.66 -23.54
C ASP A 250 -14.48 18.07 -24.81
N ALA A 251 -15.07 17.80 -25.97
CA ALA A 251 -14.46 18.06 -27.27
C ALA A 251 -14.20 19.56 -27.51
N ASN A 252 -15.07 20.44 -26.99
CA ASN A 252 -14.97 21.88 -27.16
C ASN A 252 -13.83 22.47 -26.31
N ARG A 253 -13.72 22.00 -25.07
CA ARG A 253 -12.72 22.50 -24.11
C ARG A 253 -11.42 21.70 -24.14
N ARG A 254 -11.40 20.52 -24.77
CA ARG A 254 -10.29 19.55 -24.76
C ARG A 254 -9.84 19.17 -23.36
N GLN A 255 -10.78 19.08 -22.42
CA GLN A 255 -10.52 18.76 -21.02
C GLN A 255 -11.22 17.47 -20.63
N ALA A 256 -10.59 16.65 -19.80
CA ALA A 256 -11.26 15.53 -19.21
C ALA A 256 -12.28 16.03 -18.16
N VAL A 257 -13.48 15.50 -18.21
CA VAL A 257 -14.57 15.79 -17.26
C VAL A 257 -14.86 14.62 -16.33
N ALA A 258 -14.48 13.40 -16.74
CA ALA A 258 -14.54 12.21 -15.90
C ALA A 258 -13.48 11.20 -16.36
N GLY A 259 -13.14 10.27 -15.48
CA GLY A 259 -12.20 9.20 -15.80
C GLY A 259 -12.43 7.98 -14.93
N ALA A 260 -12.21 6.80 -15.54
CA ALA A 260 -12.20 5.53 -14.83
C ALA A 260 -10.90 4.80 -15.17
N ARG A 261 -10.12 4.49 -14.14
CA ARG A 261 -8.88 3.74 -14.28
C ARG A 261 -9.04 2.35 -13.70
N ARG A 262 -8.63 1.36 -14.46
CA ARG A 262 -8.39 0.04 -13.94
C ARG A 262 -6.99 0.03 -13.34
N LEU A 263 -6.89 -0.29 -12.06
CA LEU A 263 -5.60 -0.39 -11.37
C LEU A 263 -5.05 -1.80 -11.50
N ARG A 264 -3.74 -1.95 -11.49
CA ARG A 264 -3.10 -3.26 -11.48
C ARG A 264 -3.52 -4.06 -10.26
N LEU A 265 -3.71 -5.37 -10.46
CA LEU A 265 -4.00 -6.30 -9.36
C LEU A 265 -2.95 -6.14 -8.25
N GLY A 266 -3.42 -5.92 -7.04
CA GLY A 266 -2.58 -5.65 -5.87
C GLY A 266 -2.47 -4.17 -5.49
N GLN A 267 -2.77 -3.25 -6.40
CA GLN A 267 -2.88 -1.84 -6.07
C GLN A 267 -4.31 -1.53 -5.62
N ARG A 268 -4.48 -1.18 -4.35
CA ARG A 268 -5.75 -0.64 -3.89
C ARG A 268 -5.95 0.75 -4.50
N PRO A 269 -7.17 1.10 -4.90
CA PRO A 269 -7.44 2.46 -5.35
C PRO A 269 -7.10 3.42 -4.22
N VAL A 270 -6.13 4.29 -4.45
CA VAL A 270 -5.98 5.53 -3.70
C VAL A 270 -6.82 6.52 -4.47
N VAL A 271 -8.08 6.64 -4.08
CA VAL A 271 -9.00 7.63 -4.64
C VAL A 271 -8.87 8.91 -3.85
#